data_4daf314c1e8ed466d3124918ed844e2b
#
_entry.id   4daf314c1e8ed466d3124918ed844e2b
#
_cell.length_a   1.000
_cell.length_b   1.000
_cell.length_c   1.000
_cell.angle_alpha   90.00
_cell.angle_beta   90.00
_cell.angle_gamma   90.00
#
_symmetry.space_group_name_H-M   'P 1'
#
loop_
_entity.id
_entity.type
_entity.pdbx_description
1 polymer ?
#
loop_
_entity_poly.entity_id
_entity_poly.type
_entity_poly.pdbx_seq_one_letter_code
_entity_poly.pdbx_strand_id
1 'polypeptide(L)'
;MKYFFVEGILKKSPPIPENIMQDHINYSKKAMDNGLILMTATKSDMSGPFFIMKSKSFNEINDYLSCEPLNLNDIQDYKITEFKTHYFN
;
A
#
# COMPACT_ATOMS: atom_id res chain seq x y z
N MET A 1 7.62 16.74 4.24
CA MET A 1 6.95 15.45 3.92
C MET A 1 7.94 14.44 3.39
N LYS A 2 7.76 13.20 3.76
CA LYS A 2 8.57 12.09 3.28
C LYS A 2 7.78 11.27 2.28
N TYR A 3 8.48 10.64 1.35
CA TYR A 3 7.87 9.78 0.33
C TYR A 3 8.31 8.33 0.52
N PHE A 4 7.38 7.42 0.28
CA PHE A 4 7.61 5.99 0.52
C PHE A 4 7.14 5.17 -0.66
N PHE A 5 8.00 4.24 -1.07
CA PHE A 5 7.68 3.19 -2.03
C PHE A 5 7.27 1.97 -1.22
N VAL A 6 6.04 1.52 -1.37
CA VAL A 6 5.47 0.43 -0.58
C VAL A 6 5.11 -0.71 -1.52
N GLU A 7 5.81 -1.83 -1.35
CA GLU A 7 5.57 -3.01 -2.17
C GLU A 7 4.74 -4.02 -1.40
N GLY A 8 3.67 -4.53 -2.04
CA GLY A 8 2.87 -5.62 -1.50
C GLY A 8 3.51 -6.97 -1.85
N ILE A 9 3.59 -7.85 -0.87
CA ILE A 9 4.14 -9.19 -1.03
C ILE A 9 3.05 -10.18 -0.65
N LEU A 10 2.50 -10.87 -1.64
CA LEU A 10 1.38 -11.79 -1.45
C LEU A 10 1.86 -13.02 -0.69
N LYS A 11 1.16 -13.39 0.38
CA LYS A 11 1.47 -14.54 1.23
C LYS A 11 0.62 -15.75 0.91
N LYS A 12 -0.56 -15.52 0.31
CA LYS A 12 -1.51 -16.59 -0.01
C LYS A 12 -1.89 -16.50 -1.48
N SER A 13 -2.13 -17.67 -2.07
CA SER A 13 -2.57 -17.75 -3.46
C SER A 13 -4.00 -17.22 -3.61
N PRO A 14 -4.31 -16.57 -4.74
CA PRO A 14 -5.68 -16.22 -5.08
C PRO A 14 -6.58 -17.47 -5.16
N PRO A 15 -7.90 -17.31 -4.99
CA PRO A 15 -8.61 -16.04 -4.91
C PRO A 15 -8.61 -15.45 -3.49
N ILE A 16 -8.66 -14.11 -3.42
CA ILE A 16 -8.86 -13.39 -2.18
C ILE A 16 -10.38 -13.33 -1.94
N PRO A 17 -10.86 -13.62 -0.71
CA PRO A 17 -12.29 -13.49 -0.42
C PRO A 17 -12.83 -12.10 -0.79
N GLU A 18 -13.99 -12.06 -1.42
CA GLU A 18 -14.54 -10.83 -1.98
C GLU A 18 -14.77 -9.76 -0.93
N ASN A 19 -15.26 -10.14 0.26
CA ASN A 19 -15.48 -9.19 1.34
C ASN A 19 -14.18 -8.54 1.83
N ILE A 20 -13.09 -9.30 1.88
CA ILE A 20 -11.78 -8.76 2.26
C ILE A 20 -11.26 -7.84 1.16
N MET A 21 -11.41 -8.22 -0.10
CA MET A 21 -11.01 -7.38 -1.22
C MET A 21 -11.79 -6.06 -1.22
N GLN A 22 -13.09 -6.09 -0.94
CA GLN A 22 -13.90 -4.89 -0.88
C GLN A 22 -13.46 -3.98 0.27
N ASP A 23 -13.16 -4.54 1.44
CA ASP A 23 -12.63 -3.79 2.57
C ASP A 23 -11.30 -3.14 2.23
N HIS A 24 -10.42 -3.88 1.55
CA HIS A 24 -9.13 -3.35 1.06
C HIS A 24 -9.33 -2.17 0.12
N ILE A 25 -10.23 -2.28 -0.83
CA ILE A 25 -10.52 -1.20 -1.80
C ILE A 25 -11.02 0.04 -1.07
N ASN A 26 -11.95 -0.11 -0.14
CA ASN A 26 -12.51 1.00 0.63
C ASN A 26 -11.45 1.67 1.51
N TYR A 27 -10.60 0.88 2.13
CA TYR A 27 -9.51 1.37 2.97
C TYR A 27 -8.50 2.19 2.15
N SER A 28 -8.15 1.70 0.97
CA SER A 28 -7.24 2.38 0.05
C SER A 28 -7.85 3.68 -0.50
N LYS A 29 -9.13 3.69 -0.82
CA LYS A 29 -9.82 4.88 -1.31
C LYS A 29 -9.79 6.01 -0.29
N LYS A 30 -10.01 5.70 0.97
CA LYS A 30 -9.92 6.71 2.05
C LYS A 30 -8.52 7.32 2.13
N ALA A 31 -7.50 6.50 2.03
CA ALA A 31 -6.12 6.96 2.06
C ALA A 31 -5.77 7.82 0.84
N MET A 32 -6.32 7.51 -0.33
CA MET A 32 -6.16 8.34 -1.52
C MET A 32 -6.87 9.68 -1.36
N ASP A 33 -8.08 9.67 -0.83
CA ASP A 33 -8.88 10.89 -0.64
C ASP A 33 -8.21 11.86 0.34
N ASN A 34 -7.53 11.35 1.36
CA ASN A 34 -6.86 12.22 2.34
C ASN A 34 -5.38 12.49 2.01
N GLY A 35 -4.90 12.03 0.86
CA GLY A 35 -3.54 12.33 0.37
C GLY A 35 -2.44 11.45 0.93
N LEU A 36 -2.76 10.42 1.70
CA LEU A 36 -1.77 9.49 2.23
C LEU A 36 -1.20 8.60 1.13
N ILE A 37 -2.06 8.10 0.24
CA ILE A 37 -1.65 7.36 -0.96
C ILE A 37 -1.73 8.31 -2.15
N LEU A 38 -0.61 8.48 -2.86
CA LEU A 38 -0.55 9.31 -4.07
C LEU A 38 -0.86 8.50 -5.33
N MET A 39 -0.47 7.23 -5.34
CA MET A 39 -0.63 6.37 -6.50
C MET A 39 -0.65 4.91 -6.06
N THR A 40 -1.51 4.13 -6.69
CA THR A 40 -1.48 2.67 -6.59
C THR A 40 -1.18 2.10 -7.97
N ALA A 41 -0.47 0.99 -8.02
CA ALA A 41 -0.09 0.36 -9.28
C ALA A 41 0.13 -1.14 -9.10
N THR A 42 0.16 -1.85 -10.21
CA THR A 42 0.56 -3.26 -10.25
C THR A 42 1.78 -3.35 -11.15
N LYS A 43 2.80 -4.08 -10.70
CA LYS A 43 4.00 -4.29 -11.51
C LYS A 43 3.64 -5.02 -12.80
N SER A 44 4.24 -4.61 -13.92
CA SER A 44 3.91 -5.17 -15.22
C SER A 44 4.22 -6.66 -15.34
N ASP A 45 5.17 -7.16 -14.56
CA ASP A 45 5.51 -8.58 -14.51
C ASP A 45 4.57 -9.40 -13.62
N MET A 46 3.54 -8.77 -13.06
CA MET A 46 2.54 -9.39 -12.19
C MET A 46 3.10 -9.91 -10.86
N SER A 47 4.26 -9.42 -10.45
CA SER A 47 4.88 -9.84 -9.18
C SER A 47 4.23 -9.22 -7.94
N GLY A 48 3.36 -8.23 -8.12
CA GLY A 48 2.60 -7.67 -7.02
C GLY A 48 2.29 -6.18 -7.19
N PRO A 49 1.47 -5.64 -6.28
CA PRO A 49 1.13 -4.23 -6.28
C PRO A 49 2.22 -3.39 -5.62
N PHE A 50 2.20 -2.10 -5.91
CA PHE A 50 2.95 -1.13 -5.11
C PHE A 50 2.17 0.16 -4.98
N PHE A 51 2.53 0.93 -3.95
CA PHE A 51 1.93 2.24 -3.67
C PHE A 51 3.03 3.28 -3.55
N ILE A 52 2.74 4.50 -3.96
CA ILE A 52 3.55 5.66 -3.57
C ILE A 52 2.76 6.39 -2.50
N MET A 53 3.37 6.56 -1.33
CA MET A 53 2.72 7.18 -0.18
C MET A 53 3.52 8.40 0.28
N LYS A 54 2.81 9.33 0.92
CA LYS A 54 3.40 10.56 1.43
C LYS A 54 2.93 10.79 2.86
N SER A 55 3.88 11.03 3.78
CA SER A 55 3.56 11.23 5.18
C SER A 55 4.66 12.01 5.87
N LYS A 56 4.37 12.48 7.08
CA LYS A 56 5.35 13.14 7.94
C LYS A 56 6.36 12.15 8.50
N SER A 57 5.98 10.88 8.66
CA SER A 57 6.82 9.90 9.33
C SER A 57 6.62 8.49 8.79
N PHE A 58 7.64 7.67 8.95
CA PHE A 58 7.55 6.23 8.71
C PHE A 58 6.46 5.58 9.58
N ASN A 59 6.35 6.01 10.85
CA ASN A 59 5.38 5.41 11.77
C ASN A 59 3.94 5.55 11.27
N GLU A 60 3.58 6.68 10.68
CA GLU A 60 2.25 6.86 10.11
C GLU A 60 1.98 5.86 9.00
N ILE A 61 2.96 5.63 8.12
CA ILE A 61 2.85 4.65 7.04
C ILE A 61 2.71 3.23 7.62
N ASN A 62 3.56 2.91 8.59
CA ASN A 62 3.55 1.59 9.22
C ASN A 62 2.23 1.31 9.94
N ASP A 63 1.70 2.29 10.65
CA ASP A 63 0.41 2.18 11.34
C ASP A 63 -0.73 1.95 10.34
N TYR A 64 -0.73 2.69 9.24
CA TYR A 64 -1.72 2.51 8.18
C TYR A 64 -1.69 1.09 7.62
N LEU A 65 -0.50 0.61 7.28
CA LEU A 65 -0.34 -0.71 6.67
C LEU A 65 -0.64 -1.85 7.65
N SER A 66 -0.38 -1.65 8.95
CA SER A 66 -0.66 -2.68 9.96
C SER A 66 -2.16 -2.93 10.12
N CYS A 67 -3.00 -1.96 9.79
CA CYS A 67 -4.46 -2.08 9.87
C CYS A 67 -5.09 -2.34 8.49
N GLU A 68 -4.30 -2.49 7.45
CA GLU A 68 -4.79 -2.74 6.10
C GLU A 68 -5.43 -4.13 6.03
N PRO A 69 -6.64 -4.28 5.44
CA PRO A 69 -7.38 -5.55 5.48
C PRO A 69 -6.64 -6.77 4.95
N LEU A 70 -5.81 -6.63 3.91
CA LEU A 70 -5.02 -7.75 3.41
C LEU A 70 -3.96 -8.19 4.41
N ASN A 71 -3.37 -7.25 5.14
CA ASN A 71 -2.40 -7.55 6.19
C ASN A 71 -3.08 -8.16 7.42
N LEU A 72 -4.21 -7.61 7.85
CA LEU A 72 -4.97 -8.13 8.99
C LEU A 72 -5.42 -9.58 8.77
N ASN A 73 -5.68 -9.96 7.52
CA ASN A 73 -6.13 -11.30 7.16
C ASN A 73 -4.98 -12.20 6.70
N ASP A 74 -3.74 -11.79 6.95
CA ASP A 74 -2.53 -12.56 6.65
C ASP A 74 -2.42 -12.98 5.18
N ILE A 75 -2.88 -12.11 4.28
CA ILE A 75 -2.85 -12.34 2.84
C ILE A 75 -1.64 -11.68 2.18
N GLN A 76 -1.25 -10.51 2.69
CA GLN A 76 -0.20 -9.69 2.07
C GLN A 76 0.64 -8.99 3.12
N ASP A 77 1.96 -9.04 2.96
CA ASP A 77 2.91 -8.22 3.69
C ASP A 77 3.31 -7.01 2.87
N TYR A 78 3.97 -6.05 3.49
CA TYR A 78 4.45 -4.84 2.84
C TYR A 78 5.92 -4.59 3.12
N LYS A 79 6.63 -4.18 2.08
CA LYS A 79 8.00 -3.68 2.21
C LYS A 79 7.99 -2.18 1.96
N ILE A 80 8.47 -1.41 2.93
CA ILE A 80 8.44 0.04 2.89
C ILE A 80 9.86 0.56 2.65
N THR A 81 10.03 1.39 1.61
CA THR A 81 11.31 2.02 1.32
C THR A 81 11.07 3.53 1.22
N GLU A 82 11.70 4.29 2.11
CA GLU A 82 11.69 5.75 1.98
C GLU A 82 12.58 6.15 0.82
N PHE A 83 12.15 7.16 0.04
CA PHE A 83 12.97 7.67 -1.04
C PHE A 83 12.88 9.19 -1.10
N LYS A 84 13.87 9.80 -1.75
CA LYS A 84 13.90 11.23 -2.00
C LYS A 84 13.80 11.47 -3.50
N THR A 85 12.97 12.43 -3.88
CA THR A 85 12.84 12.80 -5.28
C THR A 85 13.97 13.75 -5.67
N HIS A 86 14.56 13.53 -6.83
CA HIS A 86 15.52 14.47 -7.43
C HIS A 86 14.81 15.36 -8.43
N TYR A 87 13.94 14.76 -9.27
CA TYR A 87 13.11 15.47 -10.25
C TYR A 87 11.69 14.96 -10.15
N PHE A 88 10.76 15.88 -10.30
CA PHE A 88 9.34 15.54 -10.23
C PHE A 88 8.58 16.41 -11.23
N ASN A 89 8.01 15.80 -12.26
CA ASN A 89 7.22 16.49 -13.27
C ASN A 89 5.73 16.23 -13.07
#